data_8e5973bc7291a6a92fe66eb6dd1dd873
#
_entry.id   8e5973bc7291a6a92fe66eb6dd1dd873
#
_cell.length_a   1.000
_cell.length_b   1.000
_cell.length_c   1.000
_cell.angle_alpha   90.00
_cell.angle_beta   90.00
_cell.angle_gamma   90.00
#
_symmetry.space_group_name_H-M   'P 1'
#
loop_
_entity.id
_entity.type
_entity.pdbx_description
1 polymer ?
#
loop_
_entity_poly.entity_id
_entity_poly.type
_entity_poly.pdbx_seq_one_letter_code
_entity_poly.pdbx_strand_id
1 'polypeptide(L)'
;LRQSVPAGADAKALERFLAPEALEARTRREWEAKFGGAVGVAPERLVDVAVASEFIHSASLLHDDVVDAGMFRRGRPTVNARWGNIVAVMSGDLILSTGLHQLALLDSRLTLSALSVVSEMTRAAIAEVEARGDLDLPLNRLRFIAEGKTGSLFGWCGHAAATLANQPEAVERFDGFGRHLGVAFQIADDIRDILGTDAGKPRYADVHSRTPSMPILLAVAKDESLRRKLKDAWAFSTITPERTKEIGAAIEATGAVDASMARMNVEIEAALDKLGHFATDPAGAELVGWARKLSAGIAEQVQGRAA
;
A
#
# COMPACT_ATOMS: atom_id res chain seq x y z
N LEU A 1 29.11 0.26 -7.31
CA LEU A 1 28.08 -0.79 -7.46
C LEU A 1 28.65 -2.12 -7.99
N ARG A 2 29.56 -2.11 -9.02
CA ARG A 2 30.13 -3.35 -9.58
C ARG A 2 30.99 -4.16 -8.60
N GLN A 3 31.57 -3.54 -7.57
CA GLN A 3 32.43 -4.22 -6.58
C GLN A 3 31.66 -4.81 -5.38
N SER A 4 30.38 -4.48 -5.19
CA SER A 4 29.55 -4.95 -4.09
C SER A 4 28.50 -6.00 -4.47
N VAL A 5 28.44 -6.37 -5.76
CA VAL A 5 27.52 -7.42 -6.23
C VAL A 5 28.14 -8.79 -5.94
N PRO A 6 27.47 -9.71 -5.25
CA PRO A 6 28.01 -11.04 -4.97
C PRO A 6 28.46 -11.76 -6.26
N ALA A 7 29.52 -12.53 -6.15
CA ALA A 7 30.00 -13.35 -7.29
C ALA A 7 28.86 -14.27 -7.75
N GLY A 8 28.39 -14.09 -8.99
CA GLY A 8 27.26 -14.81 -9.56
C GLY A 8 25.97 -14.00 -9.74
N ALA A 9 25.89 -12.77 -9.25
CA ALA A 9 24.76 -11.89 -9.56
C ALA A 9 24.93 -11.32 -10.99
N ASP A 10 23.89 -11.47 -11.80
CA ASP A 10 23.87 -10.89 -13.15
C ASP A 10 23.65 -9.36 -13.04
N ALA A 11 24.74 -8.60 -13.10
CA ALA A 11 24.72 -7.13 -13.05
C ALA A 11 23.81 -6.52 -14.15
N LYS A 12 23.73 -7.18 -15.33
CA LYS A 12 22.82 -6.75 -16.40
C LYS A 12 21.36 -7.01 -16.07
N ALA A 13 21.06 -8.09 -15.31
CA ALA A 13 19.69 -8.34 -14.84
C ALA A 13 19.26 -7.32 -13.79
N LEU A 14 20.18 -6.91 -12.90
CA LEU A 14 19.92 -5.84 -11.95
C LEU A 14 19.76 -4.47 -12.66
N GLU A 15 20.61 -4.15 -13.61
CA GLU A 15 20.48 -2.95 -14.44
C GLU A 15 19.13 -2.90 -15.18
N ARG A 16 18.68 -4.03 -15.75
CA ARG A 16 17.34 -4.13 -16.39
C ARG A 16 16.19 -4.02 -15.38
N PHE A 17 16.37 -4.56 -14.18
CA PHE A 17 15.36 -4.43 -13.11
C PHE A 17 15.23 -2.99 -12.63
N LEU A 18 16.35 -2.26 -12.58
CA LEU A 18 16.40 -0.84 -12.17
C LEU A 18 16.13 0.14 -13.33
N ALA A 19 15.99 -0.36 -14.56
CA ALA A 19 15.66 0.50 -15.69
C ALA A 19 14.24 1.06 -15.54
N PRO A 20 14.03 2.36 -15.80
CA PRO A 20 12.70 2.99 -15.71
C PRO A 20 11.60 2.26 -16.51
N GLU A 21 11.98 1.64 -17.64
CA GLU A 21 11.07 0.88 -18.49
C GLU A 21 10.59 -0.44 -17.86
N ALA A 22 11.33 -0.96 -16.88
CA ALA A 22 10.98 -2.19 -16.16
C ALA A 22 10.03 -1.93 -14.97
N LEU A 23 9.92 -0.67 -14.55
CA LEU A 23 8.95 -0.24 -13.55
C LEU A 23 7.61 -0.06 -14.27
N GLU A 24 6.67 -0.98 -14.04
CA GLU A 24 5.31 -0.85 -14.59
C GLU A 24 4.59 0.36 -13.96
N ALA A 25 4.90 1.54 -14.48
CA ALA A 25 4.32 2.82 -14.09
C ALA A 25 2.83 2.96 -14.51
N ARG A 26 2.16 1.84 -14.86
CA ARG A 26 0.85 1.86 -15.51
C ARG A 26 -0.25 2.43 -14.60
N THR A 27 -0.30 1.96 -13.36
CA THR A 27 -1.39 2.30 -12.44
C THR A 27 -1.32 3.74 -11.94
N ARG A 28 -0.12 4.26 -11.66
CA ARG A 28 0.05 5.63 -11.14
C ARG A 28 -0.03 6.69 -12.22
N ARG A 29 0.42 6.42 -13.44
CA ARG A 29 0.16 7.31 -14.58
C ARG A 29 -1.33 7.53 -14.78
N GLU A 30 -2.15 6.51 -14.57
CA GLU A 30 -3.60 6.63 -14.64
C GLU A 30 -4.16 7.51 -13.51
N TRP A 31 -3.61 7.41 -12.29
CA TRP A 31 -4.01 8.21 -11.14
C TRP A 31 -3.67 9.68 -11.31
N GLU A 32 -2.43 9.97 -11.61
CA GLU A 32 -1.95 11.33 -11.77
C GLU A 32 -2.60 12.02 -12.96
N ALA A 33 -2.84 11.29 -14.05
CA ALA A 33 -3.63 11.80 -15.16
C ALA A 33 -5.05 12.21 -14.75
N LYS A 34 -5.68 11.47 -13.82
CA LYS A 34 -7.02 11.79 -13.30
C LYS A 34 -7.01 13.00 -12.38
N PHE A 35 -6.07 13.06 -11.44
CA PHE A 35 -5.89 14.26 -10.60
C PHE A 35 -5.53 15.47 -11.45
N GLY A 36 -4.59 15.33 -12.36
CA GLY A 36 -4.18 16.40 -13.26
C GLY A 36 -5.31 16.89 -14.17
N GLY A 37 -6.14 15.97 -14.66
CA GLY A 37 -7.33 16.29 -15.44
C GLY A 37 -8.34 17.13 -14.65
N ALA A 38 -8.55 16.80 -13.35
CA ALA A 38 -9.46 17.54 -12.47
C ALA A 38 -8.99 18.98 -12.16
N VAL A 39 -7.70 19.26 -12.28
CA VAL A 39 -7.11 20.61 -12.06
C VAL A 39 -6.54 21.23 -13.33
N GLY A 40 -6.76 20.64 -14.51
CA GLY A 40 -6.37 21.20 -15.80
C GLY A 40 -4.86 21.20 -16.08
N VAL A 41 -4.09 20.26 -15.49
CA VAL A 41 -2.65 20.10 -15.80
C VAL A 41 -2.47 19.22 -17.03
N ALA A 42 -1.65 19.70 -17.97
CA ALA A 42 -1.31 18.94 -19.15
C ALA A 42 -0.62 17.61 -18.80
N PRO A 43 -0.99 16.48 -19.45
CA PRO A 43 -0.47 15.15 -19.13
C PRO A 43 1.05 15.07 -19.15
N GLU A 44 1.71 15.81 -20.05
CA GLU A 44 3.17 15.83 -20.21
C GLU A 44 3.90 16.34 -18.94
N ARG A 45 3.27 17.27 -18.21
CA ARG A 45 3.81 17.80 -16.96
C ARG A 45 3.65 16.86 -15.77
N LEU A 46 2.76 15.88 -15.89
CA LEU A 46 2.49 14.89 -14.85
C LEU A 46 3.40 13.66 -14.97
N VAL A 47 4.03 13.42 -16.14
CA VAL A 47 4.85 12.22 -16.35
C VAL A 47 5.99 12.12 -15.34
N ASP A 48 6.70 13.22 -15.08
CA ASP A 48 7.84 13.20 -14.15
C ASP A 48 7.39 12.94 -12.70
N VAL A 49 6.23 13.49 -12.31
CA VAL A 49 5.62 13.24 -11.00
C VAL A 49 5.18 11.78 -10.88
N ALA A 50 4.55 11.24 -11.94
CA ALA A 50 4.13 9.85 -12.01
C ALA A 50 5.31 8.89 -11.87
N VAL A 51 6.40 9.17 -12.57
CA VAL A 51 7.63 8.38 -12.49
C VAL A 51 8.23 8.45 -11.07
N ALA A 52 8.26 9.65 -10.47
CA ALA A 52 8.78 9.82 -9.12
C ALA A 52 7.94 9.07 -8.07
N SER A 53 6.60 9.12 -8.17
CA SER A 53 5.69 8.34 -7.32
C SER A 53 5.98 6.84 -7.41
N GLU A 54 6.19 6.34 -8.64
CA GLU A 54 6.51 4.94 -8.88
C GLU A 54 7.88 4.56 -8.31
N PHE A 55 8.85 5.46 -8.39
CA PHE A 55 10.17 5.24 -7.78
C PHE A 55 10.09 5.17 -6.26
N ILE A 56 9.35 6.09 -5.61
CA ILE A 56 9.13 6.07 -4.17
C ILE A 56 8.47 4.73 -3.76
N HIS A 57 7.42 4.31 -4.48
CA HIS A 57 6.76 3.03 -4.20
C HIS A 57 7.68 1.83 -4.43
N SER A 58 8.38 1.78 -5.56
CA SER A 58 9.26 0.66 -5.88
C SER A 58 10.39 0.54 -4.85
N ALA A 59 10.93 1.67 -4.38
CA ALA A 59 11.90 1.70 -3.30
C ALA A 59 11.31 1.12 -2.01
N SER A 60 10.09 1.54 -1.63
CA SER A 60 9.43 1.00 -0.43
C SER A 60 9.19 -0.51 -0.53
N LEU A 61 8.81 -1.03 -1.70
CA LEU A 61 8.65 -2.47 -1.90
C LEU A 61 9.96 -3.25 -1.74
N LEU A 62 11.10 -2.70 -2.19
CA LEU A 62 12.41 -3.32 -2.03
C LEU A 62 12.82 -3.39 -0.55
N HIS A 63 12.53 -2.33 0.22
CA HIS A 63 12.79 -2.29 1.64
C HIS A 63 11.83 -3.21 2.41
N ASP A 64 10.55 -3.23 2.07
CA ASP A 64 9.54 -4.12 2.67
C ASP A 64 9.92 -5.60 2.46
N ASP A 65 10.37 -5.99 1.26
CA ASP A 65 10.82 -7.36 0.99
C ASP A 65 11.97 -7.80 1.90
N VAL A 66 12.85 -6.87 2.31
CA VAL A 66 13.91 -7.16 3.28
C VAL A 66 13.36 -7.27 4.70
N VAL A 67 12.45 -6.35 5.11
CA VAL A 67 11.83 -6.31 6.43
C VAL A 67 10.97 -7.55 6.69
N ASP A 68 10.27 -8.01 5.66
CA ASP A 68 9.37 -9.16 5.71
C ASP A 68 10.05 -10.49 5.39
N ALA A 69 11.35 -10.46 5.07
CA ALA A 69 12.10 -11.61 4.54
C ALA A 69 11.37 -12.28 3.36
N GLY A 70 10.70 -11.49 2.54
CA GLY A 70 9.91 -11.93 1.39
C GLY A 70 10.78 -12.59 0.33
N MET A 71 10.44 -13.81 -0.08
CA MET A 71 11.21 -14.56 -1.08
C MET A 71 10.64 -14.40 -2.50
N PHE A 72 9.35 -14.09 -2.60
CA PHE A 72 8.65 -13.94 -3.87
C PHE A 72 7.70 -12.74 -3.82
N ARG A 73 7.63 -12.02 -4.95
CA ARG A 73 6.66 -10.93 -5.18
C ARG A 73 6.09 -11.07 -6.59
N ARG A 74 4.75 -11.15 -6.71
CA ARG A 74 4.06 -11.35 -8.01
C ARG A 74 4.62 -12.55 -8.82
N GLY A 75 4.91 -13.65 -8.13
CA GLY A 75 5.42 -14.88 -8.73
C GLY A 75 6.90 -14.85 -9.17
N ARG A 76 7.64 -13.78 -8.86
CA ARG A 76 9.08 -13.66 -9.15
C ARG A 76 9.89 -13.61 -7.87
N PRO A 77 11.11 -14.17 -7.84
CA PRO A 77 12.02 -13.98 -6.70
C PRO A 77 12.28 -12.49 -6.46
N THR A 78 12.28 -12.09 -5.19
CA THR A 78 12.60 -10.73 -4.76
C THR A 78 14.09 -10.42 -4.93
N VAL A 79 14.45 -9.14 -4.85
CA VAL A 79 15.86 -8.73 -4.97
C VAL A 79 16.70 -9.28 -3.81
N ASN A 80 16.17 -9.23 -2.59
CA ASN A 80 16.83 -9.80 -1.40
C ASN A 80 16.99 -11.32 -1.51
N ALA A 81 16.01 -12.04 -2.04
CA ALA A 81 16.11 -13.49 -2.27
C ALA A 81 17.18 -13.86 -3.31
N ARG A 82 17.38 -12.99 -4.31
CA ARG A 82 18.27 -13.27 -5.43
C ARG A 82 19.70 -12.74 -5.23
N TRP A 83 19.84 -11.57 -4.62
CA TRP A 83 21.13 -10.88 -4.47
C TRP A 83 21.47 -10.47 -3.04
N GLY A 84 20.61 -10.80 -2.07
CA GLY A 84 20.82 -10.51 -0.65
C GLY A 84 20.31 -9.13 -0.23
N ASN A 85 20.12 -8.97 1.09
CA ASN A 85 19.53 -7.79 1.71
C ASN A 85 20.27 -6.49 1.39
N ILE A 86 21.61 -6.53 1.37
CA ILE A 86 22.42 -5.34 1.10
C ILE A 86 22.12 -4.77 -0.30
N VAL A 87 22.02 -5.65 -1.31
CA VAL A 87 21.71 -5.23 -2.68
C VAL A 87 20.29 -4.68 -2.75
N ALA A 88 19.32 -5.29 -2.07
CA ALA A 88 17.94 -4.82 -2.06
C ALA A 88 17.83 -3.42 -1.44
N VAL A 89 18.44 -3.19 -0.26
CA VAL A 89 18.42 -1.88 0.41
C VAL A 89 19.08 -0.81 -0.45
N MET A 90 20.31 -1.07 -0.94
CA MET A 90 21.04 -0.10 -1.78
C MET A 90 20.31 0.22 -3.09
N SER A 91 19.62 -0.77 -3.66
CA SER A 91 18.78 -0.56 -4.87
C SER A 91 17.58 0.31 -4.57
N GLY A 92 16.91 0.10 -3.42
CA GLY A 92 15.83 0.95 -2.94
C GLY A 92 16.28 2.40 -2.77
N ASP A 93 17.43 2.62 -2.10
CA ASP A 93 17.99 3.96 -1.88
C ASP A 93 18.35 4.64 -3.21
N LEU A 94 18.89 3.89 -4.18
CA LEU A 94 19.24 4.43 -5.50
C LEU A 94 17.98 4.86 -6.26
N ILE A 95 16.94 4.05 -6.29
CA ILE A 95 15.66 4.37 -6.97
C ILE A 95 15.02 5.58 -6.29
N LEU A 96 14.94 5.59 -4.96
CA LEU A 96 14.38 6.69 -4.18
C LEU A 96 15.10 8.01 -4.48
N SER A 97 16.44 8.01 -4.40
CA SER A 97 17.24 9.21 -4.66
C SER A 97 17.10 9.69 -6.10
N THR A 98 16.95 8.78 -7.07
CA THR A 98 16.71 9.13 -8.48
C THR A 98 15.36 9.83 -8.64
N GLY A 99 14.28 9.32 -8.03
CA GLY A 99 12.96 9.94 -8.06
C GLY A 99 12.95 11.33 -7.44
N LEU A 100 13.55 11.47 -6.26
CA LEU A 100 13.67 12.76 -5.58
C LEU A 100 14.51 13.78 -6.37
N HIS A 101 15.57 13.32 -7.05
CA HIS A 101 16.37 14.17 -7.92
C HIS A 101 15.56 14.71 -9.12
N GLN A 102 14.75 13.86 -9.76
CA GLN A 102 13.87 14.30 -10.85
C GLN A 102 12.86 15.34 -10.36
N LEU A 103 12.24 15.15 -9.19
CA LEU A 103 11.34 16.14 -8.60
C LEU A 103 12.05 17.46 -8.31
N ALA A 104 13.31 17.44 -7.86
CA ALA A 104 14.07 18.64 -7.57
C ALA A 104 14.37 19.48 -8.84
N LEU A 105 14.48 18.83 -9.98
CA LEU A 105 14.63 19.49 -11.27
C LEU A 105 13.31 20.07 -11.80
N LEU A 106 12.18 19.46 -11.43
CA LEU A 106 10.85 19.88 -11.87
C LEU A 106 10.30 21.03 -11.00
N ASP A 107 10.23 20.82 -9.70
CA ASP A 107 9.74 21.79 -8.72
C ASP A 107 10.19 21.41 -7.29
N SER A 108 10.93 22.31 -6.65
CA SER A 108 11.44 22.06 -5.29
C SER A 108 10.35 21.85 -4.24
N ARG A 109 9.15 22.42 -4.42
CA ARG A 109 8.00 22.22 -3.55
C ARG A 109 7.57 20.75 -3.53
N LEU A 110 7.61 20.09 -4.70
CA LEU A 110 7.30 18.65 -4.84
C LEU A 110 8.33 17.78 -4.14
N THR A 111 9.61 18.15 -4.21
CA THR A 111 10.67 17.41 -3.50
C THR A 111 10.47 17.49 -1.99
N LEU A 112 10.17 18.65 -1.44
CA LEU A 112 9.96 18.81 -0.01
C LEU A 112 8.74 18.01 0.48
N SER A 113 7.64 18.06 -0.26
CA SER A 113 6.44 17.27 0.08
C SER A 113 6.68 15.77 -0.05
N ALA A 114 7.41 15.31 -1.09
CA ALA A 114 7.78 13.90 -1.26
C ALA A 114 8.67 13.39 -0.10
N LEU A 115 9.66 14.19 0.34
CA LEU A 115 10.50 13.85 1.50
C LEU A 115 9.67 13.69 2.77
N SER A 116 8.65 14.54 2.96
CA SER A 116 7.71 14.42 4.09
C SER A 116 6.93 13.11 4.03
N VAL A 117 6.45 12.73 2.84
CA VAL A 117 5.75 11.46 2.60
C VAL A 117 6.67 10.26 2.85
N VAL A 118 7.89 10.28 2.34
CA VAL A 118 8.88 9.21 2.61
C VAL A 118 9.13 9.04 4.11
N SER A 119 9.27 10.16 4.83
CA SER A 119 9.40 10.15 6.30
C SER A 119 8.18 9.53 6.99
N GLU A 120 6.96 9.86 6.51
CA GLU A 120 5.70 9.35 7.04
C GLU A 120 5.57 7.84 6.78
N MET A 121 5.84 7.39 5.55
CA MET A 121 5.87 5.97 5.17
C MET A 121 6.84 5.17 6.05
N THR A 122 8.04 5.70 6.26
CA THR A 122 9.07 5.03 7.08
C THR A 122 8.63 4.90 8.54
N ARG A 123 8.06 5.96 9.14
CA ARG A 123 7.53 5.88 10.52
C ARG A 123 6.38 4.88 10.64
N ALA A 124 5.52 4.81 9.64
CA ALA A 124 4.41 3.86 9.62
C ALA A 124 4.93 2.41 9.46
N ALA A 125 5.93 2.17 8.62
CA ALA A 125 6.56 0.87 8.47
C ALA A 125 7.24 0.41 9.78
N ILE A 126 7.93 1.30 10.50
CA ILE A 126 8.49 1.00 11.82
C ILE A 126 7.38 0.63 12.80
N ALA A 127 6.30 1.44 12.85
CA ALA A 127 5.16 1.18 13.73
C ALA A 127 4.45 -0.14 13.41
N GLU A 128 4.38 -0.55 12.15
CA GLU A 128 3.86 -1.87 11.73
C GLU A 128 4.72 -3.01 12.26
N VAL A 129 6.05 -2.89 12.15
CA VAL A 129 6.98 -3.89 12.70
C VAL A 129 6.85 -4.01 14.22
N GLU A 130 6.75 -2.87 14.91
CA GLU A 130 6.53 -2.84 16.36
C GLU A 130 5.20 -3.45 16.80
N ALA A 131 4.17 -3.34 15.93
CA ALA A 131 2.83 -3.88 16.20
C ALA A 131 2.70 -5.39 15.95
N ARG A 132 3.72 -6.05 15.40
CA ARG A 132 3.63 -7.49 15.10
C ARG A 132 3.35 -8.31 16.36
N GLY A 133 2.32 -9.12 16.29
CA GLY A 133 1.87 -9.96 17.41
C GLY A 133 1.01 -9.25 18.43
N ASP A 134 0.73 -7.95 18.28
CA ASP A 134 -0.11 -7.18 19.20
C ASP A 134 -1.60 -7.33 18.83
N LEU A 135 -2.29 -8.22 19.53
CA LEU A 135 -3.75 -8.41 19.41
C LEU A 135 -4.57 -7.34 20.15
N ASP A 136 -3.92 -6.48 20.90
CA ASP A 136 -4.54 -5.36 21.64
C ASP A 136 -4.32 -4.03 20.93
N LEU A 137 -3.73 -4.03 19.72
CA LEU A 137 -3.48 -2.84 18.91
C LEU A 137 -4.80 -2.07 18.70
N PRO A 138 -4.87 -0.79 19.13
CA PRO A 138 -6.07 0.03 18.91
C PRO A 138 -6.32 0.28 17.42
N LEU A 139 -7.58 0.25 16.98
CA LEU A 139 -7.94 0.46 15.55
C LEU A 139 -7.49 1.81 15.01
N ASN A 140 -7.41 2.86 15.83
CA ASN A 140 -6.86 4.15 15.42
C ASN A 140 -5.34 4.07 15.15
N ARG A 141 -4.61 3.20 15.86
CA ARG A 141 -3.19 2.95 15.61
C ARG A 141 -3.00 2.13 14.32
N LEU A 142 -3.84 1.12 14.10
CA LEU A 142 -3.85 0.39 12.82
C LEU A 142 -4.15 1.34 11.65
N ARG A 143 -5.15 2.22 11.80
CA ARG A 143 -5.46 3.24 10.79
C ARG A 143 -4.29 4.18 10.52
N PHE A 144 -3.58 4.63 11.57
CA PHE A 144 -2.36 5.45 11.43
C PHE A 144 -1.29 4.73 10.59
N ILE A 145 -1.08 3.43 10.82
CA ILE A 145 -0.13 2.62 10.03
C ILE A 145 -0.57 2.55 8.56
N ALA A 146 -1.85 2.24 8.31
CA ALA A 146 -2.39 2.16 6.96
C ALA A 146 -2.32 3.51 6.22
N GLU A 147 -2.65 4.60 6.91
CA GLU A 147 -2.57 5.96 6.35
C GLU A 147 -1.14 6.33 6.01
N GLY A 148 -0.19 6.14 6.92
CA GLY A 148 1.20 6.51 6.70
C GLY A 148 1.88 5.63 5.66
N LYS A 149 1.65 4.31 5.67
CA LYS A 149 2.31 3.35 4.75
C LYS A 149 1.74 3.45 3.33
N THR A 150 0.42 3.55 3.19
CA THR A 150 -0.29 3.51 1.90
C THR A 150 -0.95 4.84 1.56
N GLY A 151 -1.73 5.41 2.47
CA GLY A 151 -2.51 6.61 2.25
C GLY A 151 -1.67 7.84 1.92
N SER A 152 -0.50 7.99 2.55
CA SER A 152 0.36 9.15 2.36
C SER A 152 0.83 9.32 0.91
N LEU A 153 1.22 8.24 0.25
CA LEU A 153 1.65 8.29 -1.16
C LEU A 153 0.46 8.48 -2.11
N PHE A 154 -0.71 7.88 -1.80
CA PHE A 154 -1.94 8.14 -2.56
C PHE A 154 -2.36 9.62 -2.46
N GLY A 155 -2.31 10.21 -1.27
CA GLY A 155 -2.57 11.62 -1.05
C GLY A 155 -1.58 12.50 -1.79
N TRP A 156 -0.29 12.14 -1.74
CA TRP A 156 0.75 12.91 -2.40
C TRP A 156 0.58 12.98 -3.93
N CYS A 157 0.07 11.95 -4.59
CA CYS A 157 -0.22 12.04 -6.02
C CYS A 157 -1.20 13.18 -6.34
N GLY A 158 -2.26 13.31 -5.54
CA GLY A 158 -3.22 14.43 -5.68
C GLY A 158 -2.62 15.78 -5.29
N HIS A 159 -1.87 15.82 -4.19
CA HIS A 159 -1.12 17.00 -3.75
C HIS A 159 -0.19 17.52 -4.86
N ALA A 160 0.57 16.63 -5.48
CA ALA A 160 1.53 16.99 -6.53
C ALA A 160 0.85 17.56 -7.78
N ALA A 161 -0.22 16.92 -8.25
CA ALA A 161 -1.01 17.43 -9.37
C ALA A 161 -1.58 18.82 -9.10
N ALA A 162 -2.19 19.05 -7.93
CA ALA A 162 -2.74 20.33 -7.53
C ALA A 162 -1.66 21.42 -7.33
N THR A 163 -0.46 21.04 -6.83
CA THR A 163 0.69 21.94 -6.70
C THR A 163 1.17 22.42 -8.07
N LEU A 164 1.28 21.51 -9.05
CA LEU A 164 1.65 21.87 -10.43
C LEU A 164 0.60 22.78 -11.11
N ALA A 165 -0.67 22.63 -10.73
CA ALA A 165 -1.77 23.49 -11.19
C ALA A 165 -1.77 24.85 -10.53
N ASN A 166 -0.98 25.07 -9.46
CA ASN A 166 -1.06 26.24 -8.58
C ASN A 166 -2.48 26.45 -7.99
N GLN A 167 -3.15 25.33 -7.61
CA GLN A 167 -4.48 25.35 -7.00
C GLN A 167 -4.43 24.92 -5.52
N PRO A 168 -4.17 25.82 -4.57
CA PRO A 168 -3.96 25.48 -3.17
C PRO A 168 -5.19 24.80 -2.51
N GLU A 169 -6.40 25.13 -2.93
CA GLU A 169 -7.62 24.48 -2.43
C GLU A 169 -7.66 22.98 -2.84
N ALA A 170 -7.28 22.66 -4.07
CA ALA A 170 -7.23 21.30 -4.55
C ALA A 170 -6.14 20.47 -3.83
N VAL A 171 -5.04 21.09 -3.39
CA VAL A 171 -3.95 20.42 -2.67
C VAL A 171 -4.48 19.70 -1.44
N GLU A 172 -5.18 20.39 -0.55
CA GLU A 172 -5.71 19.81 0.69
C GLU A 172 -6.79 18.76 0.41
N ARG A 173 -7.67 19.04 -0.55
CA ARG A 173 -8.78 18.15 -0.91
C ARG A 173 -8.29 16.84 -1.52
N PHE A 174 -7.36 16.92 -2.46
CA PHE A 174 -6.85 15.73 -3.15
C PHE A 174 -5.90 14.91 -2.28
N ASP A 175 -5.09 15.56 -1.44
CA ASP A 175 -4.32 14.85 -0.41
C ASP A 175 -5.26 14.07 0.52
N GLY A 176 -6.29 14.73 1.06
CA GLY A 176 -7.27 14.09 1.93
C GLY A 176 -8.02 12.94 1.25
N PHE A 177 -8.47 13.12 0.00
CA PHE A 177 -9.09 12.05 -0.79
C PHE A 177 -8.16 10.84 -0.90
N GLY A 178 -6.91 11.05 -1.33
CA GLY A 178 -5.94 9.97 -1.52
C GLY A 178 -5.60 9.25 -0.22
N ARG A 179 -5.44 9.98 0.91
CA ARG A 179 -5.17 9.40 2.22
C ARG A 179 -6.28 8.44 2.66
N HIS A 180 -7.52 8.88 2.65
CA HIS A 180 -8.67 8.04 3.00
C HIS A 180 -8.80 6.84 2.05
N LEU A 181 -8.63 7.05 0.75
CA LEU A 181 -8.71 5.98 -0.23
C LEU A 181 -7.59 4.96 -0.06
N GLY A 182 -6.37 5.40 0.30
CA GLY A 182 -5.26 4.51 0.61
C GLY A 182 -5.50 3.66 1.85
N VAL A 183 -6.14 4.21 2.89
CA VAL A 183 -6.60 3.43 4.05
C VAL A 183 -7.65 2.39 3.64
N ALA A 184 -8.64 2.78 2.83
CA ALA A 184 -9.65 1.86 2.30
C ALA A 184 -8.99 0.74 1.45
N PHE A 185 -7.99 1.08 0.66
CA PHE A 185 -7.24 0.13 -0.15
C PHE A 185 -6.50 -0.89 0.74
N GLN A 186 -5.87 -0.44 1.83
CA GLN A 186 -5.21 -1.34 2.78
C GLN A 186 -6.21 -2.30 3.44
N ILE A 187 -7.37 -1.78 3.89
CA ILE A 187 -8.43 -2.65 4.46
C ILE A 187 -8.91 -3.67 3.41
N ALA A 188 -8.99 -3.27 2.13
CA ALA A 188 -9.35 -4.18 1.04
C ALA A 188 -8.31 -5.29 0.86
N ASP A 189 -7.01 -5.00 1.00
CA ASP A 189 -5.94 -5.99 0.94
C ASP A 189 -6.01 -6.95 2.14
N ASP A 190 -6.25 -6.45 3.34
CA ASP A 190 -6.46 -7.27 4.54
C ASP A 190 -7.65 -8.24 4.36
N ILE A 191 -8.75 -7.77 3.73
CA ILE A 191 -9.91 -8.62 3.40
C ILE A 191 -9.51 -9.70 2.37
N ARG A 192 -8.78 -9.33 1.30
CA ARG A 192 -8.32 -10.27 0.27
C ARG A 192 -7.40 -11.36 0.83
N ASP A 193 -6.57 -11.03 1.82
CA ASP A 193 -5.74 -12.01 2.52
C ASP A 193 -6.60 -13.10 3.17
N ILE A 194 -7.68 -12.71 3.87
CA ILE A 194 -8.63 -13.64 4.46
C ILE A 194 -9.40 -14.41 3.39
N LEU A 195 -9.82 -13.76 2.31
CA LEU A 195 -10.56 -14.41 1.23
C LEU A 195 -9.67 -15.32 0.36
N GLY A 196 -8.36 -15.10 0.31
CA GLY A 196 -7.42 -15.81 -0.57
C GLY A 196 -7.62 -15.45 -2.04
N THR A 197 -8.03 -14.21 -2.33
CA THR A 197 -8.26 -13.72 -3.69
C THR A 197 -7.08 -12.92 -4.23
N ASP A 198 -6.01 -12.74 -3.42
CA ASP A 198 -4.79 -12.08 -3.85
C ASP A 198 -3.91 -13.07 -4.65
N ALA A 199 -3.72 -12.78 -5.94
CA ALA A 199 -2.92 -13.62 -6.82
C ALA A 199 -1.44 -13.57 -6.41
N GLY A 200 -0.91 -14.73 -5.99
CA GLY A 200 0.52 -14.89 -5.69
C GLY A 200 0.90 -14.79 -4.22
N LYS A 201 -0.07 -14.56 -3.32
CA LYS A 201 0.14 -14.69 -1.86
C LYS A 201 -0.60 -15.92 -1.31
N PRO A 202 -0.02 -16.64 -0.34
CA PRO A 202 -0.75 -17.67 0.37
C PRO A 202 -1.88 -17.03 1.18
N ARG A 203 -3.04 -17.68 1.22
CA ARG A 203 -4.18 -17.25 2.02
C ARG A 203 -3.82 -17.21 3.50
N TYR A 204 -4.32 -16.22 4.25
CA TYR A 204 -4.04 -15.99 5.66
C TYR A 204 -2.56 -15.66 5.95
N ALA A 205 -1.92 -14.96 5.03
CA ALA A 205 -0.53 -14.54 5.21
C ALA A 205 -0.34 -13.68 6.46
N ASP A 206 -1.32 -12.83 6.81
CA ASP A 206 -1.30 -11.99 8.01
C ASP A 206 -1.30 -12.82 9.30
N VAL A 207 -2.04 -13.94 9.34
CA VAL A 207 -1.98 -14.89 10.46
C VAL A 207 -0.57 -15.49 10.57
N HIS A 208 0.03 -15.85 9.46
CA HIS A 208 1.37 -16.45 9.41
C HIS A 208 2.46 -15.43 9.80
N SER A 209 2.39 -14.21 9.31
CA SER A 209 3.36 -13.12 9.57
C SER A 209 3.16 -12.41 10.92
N ARG A 210 2.09 -12.76 11.66
CA ARG A 210 1.68 -12.11 12.91
C ARG A 210 1.33 -10.64 12.75
N THR A 211 0.80 -10.27 11.59
CA THR A 211 0.38 -8.91 11.29
C THR A 211 -1.03 -8.67 11.83
N PRO A 212 -1.25 -7.73 12.75
CA PRO A 212 -2.58 -7.39 13.26
C PRO A 212 -3.35 -6.60 12.19
N SER A 213 -4.01 -7.32 11.28
CA SER A 213 -4.83 -6.70 10.22
C SER A 213 -6.27 -6.43 10.69
N MET A 214 -7.01 -5.61 9.94
CA MET A 214 -8.37 -5.22 10.32
C MET A 214 -9.28 -6.42 10.62
N PRO A 215 -9.36 -7.48 9.78
CA PRO A 215 -10.20 -8.63 10.08
C PRO A 215 -9.76 -9.38 11.36
N ILE A 216 -8.44 -9.51 11.59
CA ILE A 216 -7.91 -10.18 12.78
C ILE A 216 -8.32 -9.44 14.05
N LEU A 217 -8.11 -8.13 14.11
CA LEU A 217 -8.43 -7.33 15.30
C LEU A 217 -9.93 -7.32 15.57
N LEU A 218 -10.78 -7.21 14.54
CA LEU A 218 -12.23 -7.25 14.69
C LEU A 218 -12.73 -8.63 15.13
N ALA A 219 -12.10 -9.71 14.66
CA ALA A 219 -12.44 -11.08 15.05
C ALA A 219 -12.11 -11.35 16.53
N VAL A 220 -10.90 -11.01 16.97
CA VAL A 220 -10.48 -11.24 18.35
C VAL A 220 -11.19 -10.32 19.36
N ALA A 221 -11.71 -9.19 18.91
CA ALA A 221 -12.57 -8.34 19.73
C ALA A 221 -13.93 -8.97 20.02
N LYS A 222 -14.41 -9.87 19.15
CA LYS A 222 -15.69 -10.59 19.30
C LYS A 222 -15.53 -11.96 19.98
N ASP A 223 -14.40 -12.64 19.80
CA ASP A 223 -14.19 -14.01 20.24
C ASP A 223 -12.88 -14.13 21.07
N GLU A 224 -13.05 -14.19 22.39
CA GLU A 224 -11.94 -14.35 23.31
C GLU A 224 -11.26 -15.72 23.19
N SER A 225 -11.98 -16.75 22.73
CA SER A 225 -11.37 -18.07 22.49
C SER A 225 -10.44 -18.04 21.29
N LEU A 226 -10.84 -17.33 20.23
CA LEU A 226 -10.00 -17.08 19.06
C LEU A 226 -8.77 -16.23 19.40
N ARG A 227 -8.94 -15.20 20.25
CA ARG A 227 -7.82 -14.38 20.76
C ARG A 227 -6.77 -15.27 21.44
N ARG A 228 -7.20 -16.17 22.32
CA ARG A 228 -6.27 -17.12 22.99
C ARG A 228 -5.59 -18.03 21.99
N LYS A 229 -6.32 -18.61 21.03
CA LYS A 229 -5.75 -19.46 19.97
C LYS A 229 -4.69 -18.75 19.13
N LEU A 230 -4.94 -17.48 18.78
CA LEU A 230 -3.97 -16.65 18.05
C LEU A 230 -2.76 -16.33 18.89
N LYS A 231 -2.96 -15.93 20.16
CA LYS A 231 -1.87 -15.64 21.10
C LYS A 231 -0.96 -16.85 21.32
N ASP A 232 -1.56 -18.03 21.47
CA ASP A 232 -0.81 -19.28 21.59
C ASP A 232 -0.04 -19.61 20.31
N ALA A 233 -0.68 -19.45 19.14
CA ALA A 233 -0.03 -19.70 17.85
C ALA A 233 1.15 -18.73 17.61
N TRP A 234 0.98 -17.48 17.97
CA TRP A 234 2.00 -16.43 17.79
C TRP A 234 3.13 -16.48 18.81
N ALA A 235 2.99 -17.25 19.88
CA ALA A 235 4.08 -17.51 20.84
C ALA A 235 5.18 -18.41 20.26
N PHE A 236 4.89 -19.20 19.22
CA PHE A 236 5.87 -20.06 18.57
C PHE A 236 6.56 -19.34 17.41
N SER A 237 7.79 -19.72 17.10
CA SER A 237 8.59 -19.13 16.00
C SER A 237 7.97 -19.34 14.62
N THR A 238 7.25 -20.45 14.41
CA THR A 238 6.59 -20.81 13.16
C THR A 238 5.18 -21.33 13.43
N ILE A 239 4.25 -21.00 12.54
CA ILE A 239 2.87 -21.50 12.56
C ILE A 239 2.73 -22.48 11.40
N THR A 240 2.20 -23.70 11.65
CA THR A 240 1.99 -24.66 10.58
C THR A 240 0.89 -24.22 9.62
N PRO A 241 0.92 -24.63 8.34
CA PRO A 241 -0.13 -24.31 7.38
C PRO A 241 -1.54 -24.74 7.86
N GLU A 242 -1.65 -25.91 8.51
CA GLU A 242 -2.91 -26.43 9.04
C GLU A 242 -3.46 -25.51 10.14
N ARG A 243 -2.59 -25.07 11.05
CA ARG A 243 -2.97 -24.15 12.13
C ARG A 243 -3.35 -22.78 11.61
N THR A 244 -2.63 -22.27 10.58
CA THR A 244 -2.96 -21.03 9.90
C THR A 244 -4.36 -21.11 9.27
N LYS A 245 -4.67 -22.22 8.59
CA LYS A 245 -5.98 -22.45 7.98
C LYS A 245 -7.11 -22.56 9.01
N GLU A 246 -6.89 -23.27 10.13
CA GLU A 246 -7.86 -23.39 11.23
C GLU A 246 -8.22 -22.00 11.79
N ILE A 247 -7.18 -21.20 12.09
CA ILE A 247 -7.34 -19.85 12.66
C ILE A 247 -8.04 -18.94 11.64
N GLY A 248 -7.61 -18.97 10.36
CA GLY A 248 -8.21 -18.17 9.31
C GLY A 248 -9.70 -18.46 9.12
N ALA A 249 -10.09 -19.74 9.11
CA ALA A 249 -11.50 -20.14 9.05
C ALA A 249 -12.30 -19.65 10.28
N ALA A 250 -11.69 -19.66 11.46
CA ALA A 250 -12.31 -19.14 12.67
C ALA A 250 -12.50 -17.61 12.60
N ILE A 251 -11.55 -16.86 12.03
CA ILE A 251 -11.68 -15.42 11.78
C ILE A 251 -12.89 -15.15 10.87
N GLU A 252 -13.01 -15.88 9.77
CA GLU A 252 -14.15 -15.74 8.85
C GLU A 252 -15.50 -15.98 9.55
N ALA A 253 -15.56 -17.03 10.37
CA ALA A 253 -16.80 -17.39 11.09
C ALA A 253 -17.31 -16.32 12.07
N THR A 254 -16.45 -15.38 12.49
CA THR A 254 -16.86 -14.25 13.36
C THR A 254 -17.66 -13.15 12.64
N GLY A 255 -17.69 -13.15 11.29
CA GLY A 255 -18.22 -12.04 10.48
C GLY A 255 -17.27 -10.83 10.42
N ALA A 256 -15.98 -11.05 10.72
CA ALA A 256 -14.97 -9.96 10.72
C ALA A 256 -14.74 -9.39 9.31
N VAL A 257 -14.94 -10.19 8.25
CA VAL A 257 -14.85 -9.74 6.86
C VAL A 257 -15.89 -8.67 6.57
N ASP A 258 -17.17 -8.90 6.91
CA ASP A 258 -18.26 -7.93 6.71
C ASP A 258 -18.02 -6.67 7.56
N ALA A 259 -17.55 -6.83 8.79
CA ALA A 259 -17.22 -5.71 9.66
C ALA A 259 -16.04 -4.88 9.11
N SER A 260 -15.03 -5.51 8.50
CA SER A 260 -13.92 -4.83 7.82
C SER A 260 -14.40 -4.10 6.57
N MET A 261 -15.29 -4.71 5.77
CA MET A 261 -15.90 -4.08 4.61
C MET A 261 -16.71 -2.82 5.00
N ALA A 262 -17.43 -2.86 6.11
CA ALA A 262 -18.12 -1.68 6.63
C ALA A 262 -17.14 -0.55 6.99
N ARG A 263 -16.00 -0.87 7.60
CA ARG A 263 -14.93 0.11 7.90
C ARG A 263 -14.29 0.69 6.64
N MET A 264 -14.01 -0.16 5.64
CA MET A 264 -13.51 0.26 4.34
C MET A 264 -14.46 1.27 3.67
N ASN A 265 -15.77 1.00 3.71
CA ASN A 265 -16.77 1.90 3.12
C ASN A 265 -16.85 3.25 3.84
N VAL A 266 -16.64 3.30 5.16
CA VAL A 266 -16.52 4.58 5.90
C VAL A 266 -15.35 5.40 5.39
N GLU A 267 -14.19 4.80 5.13
CA GLU A 267 -13.05 5.51 4.57
C GLU A 267 -13.30 5.96 3.12
N ILE A 268 -14.01 5.17 2.32
CA ILE A 268 -14.39 5.55 0.95
C ILE A 268 -15.32 6.76 0.96
N GLU A 269 -16.36 6.78 1.79
CA GLU A 269 -17.25 7.94 1.87
C GLU A 269 -16.50 9.18 2.38
N ALA A 270 -15.61 9.03 3.37
CA ALA A 270 -14.76 10.12 3.83
C ALA A 270 -13.83 10.65 2.72
N ALA A 271 -13.31 9.76 1.86
CA ALA A 271 -12.55 10.17 0.69
C ALA A 271 -13.40 10.99 -0.28
N LEU A 272 -14.59 10.51 -0.60
CA LEU A 272 -15.52 11.21 -1.52
C LEU A 272 -15.90 12.60 -1.00
N ASP A 273 -16.12 12.74 0.29
CA ASP A 273 -16.43 14.03 0.93
C ASP A 273 -15.27 15.04 0.76
N LYS A 274 -14.00 14.57 0.75
CA LYS A 274 -12.84 15.44 0.53
C LYS A 274 -12.83 16.07 -0.85
N LEU A 275 -13.32 15.41 -1.89
CA LEU A 275 -13.34 15.98 -3.24
C LEU A 275 -14.21 17.25 -3.33
N GLY A 276 -15.32 17.32 -2.57
CA GLY A 276 -16.22 18.47 -2.59
C GLY A 276 -16.72 18.76 -4.01
N HIS A 277 -16.61 20.01 -4.46
CA HIS A 277 -17.08 20.40 -5.80
C HIS A 277 -16.29 19.74 -6.95
N PHE A 278 -15.04 19.32 -6.74
CA PHE A 278 -14.26 18.59 -7.75
C PHE A 278 -14.90 17.26 -8.15
N ALA A 279 -15.75 16.66 -7.30
CA ALA A 279 -16.45 15.41 -7.61
C ALA A 279 -17.40 15.52 -8.83
N THR A 280 -17.83 16.73 -9.17
CA THR A 280 -18.78 16.97 -10.28
C THR A 280 -18.11 17.22 -11.62
N ASP A 281 -16.80 17.50 -11.62
CA ASP A 281 -16.03 17.63 -12.85
C ASP A 281 -15.83 16.27 -13.51
N PRO A 282 -15.70 16.17 -14.86
CA PRO A 282 -15.54 14.89 -15.54
C PRO A 282 -14.39 14.05 -14.99
N ALA A 283 -13.23 14.66 -14.73
CA ALA A 283 -12.09 13.95 -14.16
C ALA A 283 -12.29 13.58 -12.69
N GLY A 284 -12.93 14.44 -11.91
CA GLY A 284 -13.32 14.14 -10.53
C GLY A 284 -14.36 13.01 -10.44
N ALA A 285 -15.30 12.97 -11.39
CA ALA A 285 -16.25 11.86 -11.50
C ALA A 285 -15.55 10.52 -11.77
N GLU A 286 -14.42 10.52 -12.47
CA GLU A 286 -13.60 9.32 -12.62
C GLU A 286 -12.96 8.88 -11.31
N LEU A 287 -12.47 9.82 -10.48
CA LEU A 287 -11.95 9.52 -9.13
C LEU A 287 -13.04 8.92 -8.24
N VAL A 288 -14.26 9.49 -8.27
CA VAL A 288 -15.45 8.93 -7.59
C VAL A 288 -15.76 7.52 -8.09
N GLY A 289 -15.80 7.32 -9.41
CA GLY A 289 -16.05 6.02 -10.03
C GLY A 289 -15.00 4.98 -9.59
N TRP A 290 -13.77 5.39 -9.46
CA TRP A 290 -12.68 4.52 -9.06
C TRP A 290 -12.76 4.11 -7.58
N ALA A 291 -13.03 5.07 -6.68
CA ALA A 291 -13.24 4.77 -5.26
C ALA A 291 -14.41 3.79 -5.07
N ARG A 292 -15.51 3.97 -5.78
CA ARG A 292 -16.66 3.07 -5.74
C ARG A 292 -16.38 1.69 -6.33
N LYS A 293 -15.55 1.58 -7.37
CA LYS A 293 -15.12 0.28 -7.92
C LYS A 293 -14.32 -0.55 -6.91
N LEU A 294 -13.53 0.08 -6.04
CA LEU A 294 -12.84 -0.63 -4.97
C LEU A 294 -13.85 -1.33 -4.05
N SER A 295 -14.89 -0.62 -3.59
CA SER A 295 -15.94 -1.18 -2.75
C SER A 295 -16.73 -2.30 -3.45
N ALA A 296 -17.16 -2.06 -4.69
CA ALA A 296 -17.92 -3.03 -5.46
C ALA A 296 -17.13 -4.32 -5.71
N GLY A 297 -15.85 -4.20 -6.07
CA GLY A 297 -14.99 -5.36 -6.33
C GLY A 297 -14.76 -6.23 -5.08
N ILE A 298 -14.65 -5.64 -3.89
CA ILE A 298 -14.57 -6.41 -2.64
C ILE A 298 -15.93 -7.07 -2.33
N ALA A 299 -17.05 -6.34 -2.50
CA ALA A 299 -18.38 -6.89 -2.27
C ALA A 299 -18.67 -8.11 -3.15
N GLU A 300 -18.30 -8.07 -4.43
CA GLU A 300 -18.41 -9.20 -5.36
C GLU A 300 -17.57 -10.41 -4.91
N GLN A 301 -16.35 -10.19 -4.44
CA GLN A 301 -15.48 -11.25 -3.93
C GLN A 301 -16.04 -11.91 -2.68
N VAL A 302 -16.66 -11.13 -1.77
CA VAL A 302 -17.32 -11.65 -0.56
C VAL A 302 -18.55 -12.46 -0.94
N GLN A 303 -19.43 -11.95 -1.83
CA GLN A 303 -20.64 -12.62 -2.26
C GLN A 303 -20.40 -13.89 -3.07
N GLY A 304 -19.41 -13.87 -3.97
CA GLY A 304 -19.05 -15.03 -4.79
C GLY A 304 -18.55 -16.24 -4.01
N ARG A 305 -18.28 -16.09 -2.69
CA ARG A 305 -17.95 -17.19 -1.79
C ARG A 305 -19.15 -17.75 -1.01
N ALA A 306 -20.19 -16.95 -0.86
CA ALA A 306 -21.40 -17.37 -0.17
C ALA A 306 -22.33 -18.23 -1.06
N ALA A 307 -22.05 -18.30 -2.36
CA ALA A 307 -22.74 -19.12 -3.36
C ALA A 307 -21.95 -20.42 -3.65
#